data_2d34f889812b867ab055b0d1b66fbd37
#
_entry.id   2d34f889812b867ab055b0d1b66fbd37
#
_cell.length_a   1.000
_cell.length_b   1.000
_cell.length_c   1.000
_cell.angle_alpha   90.00
_cell.angle_beta   90.00
_cell.angle_gamma   90.00
#
_symmetry.space_group_name_H-M   'P 1'
#
loop_
_entity.id
_entity.type
_entity.pdbx_description
1 polymer ?
#
loop_
_entity_poly.entity_id
_entity_poly.type
_entity_poly.pdbx_seq_one_letter_code
_entity_poly.pdbx_strand_id
1 'polypeptide(L)'
;MGVAIRVAGTDDRELIVRLLDEAFQDDPVSGWVFPGEEYRRTTHHRLMAAFTDIVLAEGRIDVTEDCSACALWLSVPADGHEGPDEGGSAAAPEGAGGLEGADEAVRMREAVDPANPRVEEIARLLAESHPAGRAHEYLWMVGVAPERQGEGLGGALIRHVLDRCDRKGLPAYLEASSTRSTKLYERLGFTFTGRTLDLPDGPRMWPMWREPLTDPAPTADAARPLGS
;
A
#
# COMPACT_ATOMS: atom_id res chain seq x y z
N MET A 1 17.87 18.61 2.87
CA MET A 1 16.52 19.17 3.05
C MET A 1 15.54 17.99 3.06
N GLY A 2 14.56 17.98 3.97
CA GLY A 2 13.54 16.93 3.97
C GLY A 2 12.58 17.10 2.79
N VAL A 3 12.00 15.99 2.31
CA VAL A 3 10.92 16.03 1.31
C VAL A 3 9.66 16.56 1.99
N ALA A 4 9.08 17.62 1.47
CA ALA A 4 7.80 18.13 1.97
C ALA A 4 6.66 17.21 1.48
N ILE A 5 5.85 16.73 2.43
CA ILE A 5 4.79 15.73 2.19
C ILE A 5 3.48 16.30 2.75
N ARG A 6 2.40 16.13 2.00
CA ARG A 6 1.04 16.45 2.43
C ARG A 6 0.08 15.29 2.18
N VAL A 7 -1.07 15.32 2.82
CA VAL A 7 -2.18 14.42 2.51
C VAL A 7 -2.87 14.93 1.24
N ALA A 8 -3.18 14.02 0.33
CA ALA A 8 -3.96 14.32 -0.86
C ALA A 8 -5.46 14.35 -0.56
N GLY A 9 -6.19 15.16 -1.31
CA GLY A 9 -7.64 15.22 -1.32
C GLY A 9 -8.23 14.84 -2.68
N THR A 10 -9.55 14.93 -2.80
CA THR A 10 -10.27 14.61 -4.04
C THR A 10 -9.83 15.47 -5.23
N ASP A 11 -9.37 16.70 -4.99
CA ASP A 11 -8.88 17.59 -6.03
C ASP A 11 -7.54 17.11 -6.65
N ASP A 12 -6.81 16.25 -5.94
CA ASP A 12 -5.55 15.67 -6.41
C ASP A 12 -5.74 14.41 -7.28
N ARG A 13 -6.97 13.89 -7.38
CA ARG A 13 -7.29 12.61 -8.00
C ARG A 13 -6.67 12.42 -9.38
N GLU A 14 -6.91 13.35 -10.30
CA GLU A 14 -6.42 13.22 -11.69
C GLU A 14 -4.90 13.23 -11.78
N LEU A 15 -4.27 14.01 -10.91
CA LEU A 15 -2.82 14.08 -10.82
C LEU A 15 -2.24 12.76 -10.31
N ILE A 16 -2.82 12.18 -9.26
CA ILE A 16 -2.39 10.90 -8.69
C ILE A 16 -2.55 9.77 -9.70
N VAL A 17 -3.71 9.70 -10.38
CA VAL A 17 -3.97 8.70 -11.42
C VAL A 17 -2.91 8.75 -12.52
N ARG A 18 -2.61 9.94 -13.04
CA ARG A 18 -1.58 10.13 -14.06
C ARG A 18 -0.20 9.75 -13.56
N LEU A 19 0.18 10.18 -12.36
CA LEU A 19 1.46 9.85 -11.74
C LEU A 19 1.65 8.33 -11.58
N LEU A 20 0.63 7.63 -11.09
CA LEU A 20 0.66 6.17 -10.94
C LEU A 20 0.71 5.48 -12.31
N ASP A 21 -0.10 5.95 -13.28
CA ASP A 21 -0.10 5.40 -14.63
C ASP A 21 1.31 5.49 -15.24
N GLU A 22 1.95 6.64 -15.20
CA GLU A 22 3.31 6.85 -15.70
C GLU A 22 4.35 6.02 -14.92
N ALA A 23 4.26 5.96 -13.60
CA ALA A 23 5.23 5.27 -12.75
C ALA A 23 5.22 3.74 -12.93
N PHE A 24 4.07 3.15 -13.32
CA PHE A 24 3.87 1.72 -13.40
C PHE A 24 3.78 1.17 -14.83
N GLN A 25 4.00 1.99 -15.88
CA GLN A 25 3.99 1.52 -17.28
C GLN A 25 4.98 0.37 -17.54
N ASP A 26 6.13 0.40 -16.90
CA ASP A 26 7.20 -0.61 -17.04
C ASP A 26 7.22 -1.63 -15.89
N ASP A 27 6.22 -1.60 -14.98
CA ASP A 27 6.12 -2.56 -13.89
C ASP A 27 5.76 -3.96 -14.43
N PRO A 28 6.43 -5.03 -13.96
CA PRO A 28 6.18 -6.39 -14.46
C PRO A 28 4.73 -6.86 -14.26
N VAL A 29 4.07 -6.47 -13.15
CA VAL A 29 2.69 -6.82 -12.86
C VAL A 29 1.75 -6.07 -13.80
N SER A 30 1.97 -4.77 -14.01
CA SER A 30 1.21 -3.97 -14.99
C SER A 30 1.36 -4.54 -16.41
N GLY A 31 2.57 -4.99 -16.77
CA GLY A 31 2.82 -5.65 -18.06
C GLY A 31 2.10 -7.00 -18.21
N TRP A 32 1.90 -7.72 -17.10
CA TRP A 32 1.13 -8.96 -17.08
C TRP A 32 -0.37 -8.68 -17.14
N VAL A 33 -0.89 -7.73 -16.36
CA VAL A 33 -2.32 -7.39 -16.36
C VAL A 33 -2.73 -6.83 -17.73
N PHE A 34 -1.92 -5.96 -18.33
CA PHE A 34 -2.19 -5.30 -19.62
C PHE A 34 -1.10 -5.67 -20.63
N PRO A 35 -1.17 -6.86 -21.25
CA PRO A 35 -0.16 -7.31 -22.20
C PRO A 35 -0.17 -6.47 -23.48
N GLY A 36 1.01 -6.09 -23.95
CA GLY A 36 1.18 -5.21 -25.08
C GLY A 36 1.16 -3.72 -24.71
N GLU A 37 2.12 -2.99 -25.27
CA GLU A 37 2.37 -1.58 -24.92
C GLU A 37 1.18 -0.67 -25.24
N GLU A 38 0.58 -0.83 -26.43
CA GLU A 38 -0.55 0.01 -26.85
C GLU A 38 -1.79 -0.20 -25.96
N TYR A 39 -2.12 -1.45 -25.65
CA TYR A 39 -3.23 -1.77 -24.77
C TYR A 39 -2.98 -1.22 -23.36
N ARG A 40 -1.79 -1.41 -22.81
CA ARG A 40 -1.43 -0.87 -21.49
C ARG A 40 -1.51 0.65 -21.49
N ARG A 41 -0.92 1.34 -22.45
CA ARG A 41 -0.94 2.80 -22.53
C ARG A 41 -2.35 3.40 -22.62
N THR A 42 -3.30 2.68 -23.17
CA THR A 42 -4.69 3.16 -23.36
C THR A 42 -5.65 2.74 -22.26
N THR A 43 -5.30 1.74 -21.42
CA THR A 43 -6.26 1.13 -20.48
C THR A 43 -5.78 1.15 -19.03
N HIS A 44 -4.47 1.09 -18.78
CA HIS A 44 -3.87 0.97 -17.43
C HIS A 44 -4.29 2.11 -16.48
N HIS A 45 -4.44 3.34 -16.99
CA HIS A 45 -4.92 4.48 -16.20
C HIS A 45 -6.27 4.23 -15.51
N ARG A 46 -7.13 3.35 -16.04
CA ARG A 46 -8.42 3.00 -15.43
C ARG A 46 -8.24 2.19 -14.15
N LEU A 47 -7.25 1.29 -14.13
CA LEU A 47 -6.90 0.55 -12.91
C LEU A 47 -6.32 1.51 -11.85
N MET A 48 -5.46 2.42 -12.26
CA MET A 48 -4.91 3.45 -11.35
C MET A 48 -6.00 4.37 -10.82
N ALA A 49 -7.01 4.70 -11.63
CA ALA A 49 -8.17 5.47 -11.20
C ALA A 49 -9.00 4.69 -10.16
N ALA A 50 -9.30 3.41 -10.40
CA ALA A 50 -10.05 2.59 -9.46
C ALA A 50 -9.33 2.48 -8.10
N PHE A 51 -8.02 2.23 -8.09
CA PHE A 51 -7.21 2.21 -6.86
C PHE A 51 -7.19 3.56 -6.14
N THR A 52 -7.03 4.65 -6.88
CA THR A 52 -7.05 5.99 -6.31
C THR A 52 -8.40 6.31 -5.66
N ASP A 53 -9.51 5.96 -6.32
CA ASP A 53 -10.86 6.20 -5.81
C ASP A 53 -11.13 5.44 -4.52
N ILE A 54 -10.75 4.17 -4.44
CA ILE A 54 -10.87 3.35 -3.24
C ILE A 54 -10.08 4.00 -2.08
N VAL A 55 -8.80 4.35 -2.32
CA VAL A 55 -7.96 4.88 -1.23
C VAL A 55 -8.34 6.31 -0.85
N LEU A 56 -8.89 7.11 -1.75
CA LEU A 56 -9.47 8.42 -1.39
C LEU A 56 -10.72 8.29 -0.52
N ALA A 57 -11.49 7.21 -0.70
CA ALA A 57 -12.70 6.94 0.09
C ALA A 57 -12.41 6.30 1.44
N GLU A 58 -11.50 5.33 1.50
CA GLU A 58 -11.34 4.41 2.64
C GLU A 58 -9.97 4.49 3.32
N GLY A 59 -9.00 5.12 2.69
CA GLY A 59 -7.61 5.11 3.11
C GLY A 59 -6.96 6.47 3.23
N ARG A 60 -5.66 6.48 2.92
CA ARG A 60 -4.84 7.68 2.96
C ARG A 60 -3.89 7.71 1.77
N ILE A 61 -3.81 8.84 1.10
CA ILE A 61 -2.80 9.10 0.09
C ILE A 61 -1.88 10.23 0.58
N ASP A 62 -0.59 9.94 0.69
CA ASP A 62 0.44 10.95 0.91
C ASP A 62 1.10 11.30 -0.42
N VAL A 63 1.30 12.59 -0.66
CA VAL A 63 1.89 13.12 -1.89
C VAL A 63 2.99 14.14 -1.56
N THR A 64 4.04 14.19 -2.36
CA THR A 64 5.04 15.25 -2.25
C THR A 64 4.45 16.60 -2.67
N GLU A 65 4.91 17.71 -2.08
CA GLU A 65 4.39 19.06 -2.40
C GLU A 65 4.50 19.40 -3.89
N ASP A 66 5.54 18.91 -4.57
CA ASP A 66 5.73 19.08 -6.02
C ASP A 66 4.97 18.05 -6.85
N CYS A 67 4.18 17.19 -6.20
CA CYS A 67 3.36 16.15 -6.81
C CYS A 67 4.14 15.16 -7.70
N SER A 68 5.42 14.95 -7.42
CA SER A 68 6.29 14.03 -8.18
C SER A 68 6.32 12.59 -7.61
N ALA A 69 5.72 12.36 -6.45
CA ALA A 69 5.58 11.03 -5.85
C ALA A 69 4.34 10.95 -4.97
N CYS A 70 3.74 9.75 -4.90
CA CYS A 70 2.62 9.46 -4.00
C CYS A 70 2.73 8.06 -3.39
N ALA A 71 2.07 7.85 -2.26
CA ALA A 71 1.92 6.55 -1.60
C ALA A 71 0.48 6.37 -1.13
N LEU A 72 -0.11 5.22 -1.50
CA LEU A 72 -1.48 4.84 -1.22
C LEU A 72 -1.50 3.81 -0.08
N TRP A 73 -2.20 4.14 1.00
CA TRP A 73 -2.26 3.33 2.20
C TRP A 73 -3.70 3.01 2.60
N LEU A 74 -3.92 1.78 3.06
CA LEU A 74 -5.15 1.32 3.68
C LEU A 74 -4.87 0.87 5.12
N SER A 75 -5.77 1.19 6.05
CA SER A 75 -5.70 0.67 7.41
C SER A 75 -6.54 -0.61 7.50
N VAL A 76 -5.91 -1.73 7.77
CA VAL A 76 -6.56 -3.03 7.91
C VAL A 76 -6.79 -3.31 9.39
N PRO A 77 -8.05 -3.50 9.84
CA PRO A 77 -8.37 -3.81 11.23
C PRO A 77 -7.97 -5.25 11.58
N ALA A 78 -7.87 -5.55 12.88
CA ALA A 78 -7.80 -6.94 13.32
C ALA A 78 -9.15 -7.63 13.17
N ASP A 79 -9.15 -8.89 12.74
CA ASP A 79 -10.39 -9.67 12.67
C ASP A 79 -11.05 -9.75 14.05
N GLY A 80 -12.35 -9.44 14.12
CA GLY A 80 -13.14 -9.58 15.35
C GLY A 80 -13.09 -8.40 16.32
N HIS A 81 -12.51 -7.25 15.98
CA HIS A 81 -12.60 -6.04 16.79
C HIS A 81 -13.71 -5.11 16.29
N GLU A 82 -14.92 -5.32 16.81
CA GLU A 82 -15.86 -4.22 17.01
C GLU A 82 -15.21 -3.31 18.05
N GLY A 83 -14.71 -2.14 17.65
CA GLY A 83 -14.12 -1.17 18.56
C GLY A 83 -15.10 -0.76 19.66
N PRO A 84 -14.63 -0.30 20.83
CA PRO A 84 -15.52 0.20 21.87
C PRO A 84 -16.32 1.38 21.31
N ASP A 85 -17.64 1.28 21.46
CA ASP A 85 -18.67 2.25 21.13
C ASP A 85 -18.36 3.62 21.79
N GLU A 86 -17.68 4.52 21.09
CA GLU A 86 -17.67 5.94 21.41
C GLU A 86 -18.67 6.64 20.50
N GLY A 87 -19.86 6.82 21.01
CA GLY A 87 -21.07 7.43 20.50
C GLY A 87 -20.93 8.40 19.30
N GLY A 88 -21.24 7.90 18.12
CA GLY A 88 -21.39 8.68 16.90
C GLY A 88 -21.94 7.80 15.78
N SER A 89 -23.28 7.84 15.61
CA SER A 89 -23.99 7.15 14.55
C SER A 89 -23.47 7.53 13.15
N ALA A 90 -22.56 6.73 12.63
CA ALA A 90 -22.37 6.52 11.20
C ALA A 90 -22.08 5.03 11.05
N ALA A 91 -22.95 4.30 10.35
CA ALA A 91 -22.72 2.91 9.99
C ALA A 91 -21.33 2.80 9.34
N ALA A 92 -20.48 1.95 9.92
CA ALA A 92 -19.23 1.58 9.26
C ALA A 92 -19.59 1.01 7.89
N PRO A 93 -18.95 1.46 6.80
CA PRO A 93 -19.15 0.82 5.50
C PRO A 93 -18.66 -0.63 5.61
N GLU A 94 -19.52 -1.57 5.26
CA GLU A 94 -19.16 -2.95 5.01
C GLU A 94 -18.12 -2.95 3.90
N GLY A 95 -16.83 -3.21 4.21
CA GLY A 95 -15.75 -3.23 3.21
C GLY A 95 -14.41 -2.63 3.62
N ALA A 96 -14.08 -2.61 4.91
CA ALA A 96 -12.77 -2.13 5.38
C ALA A 96 -11.65 -3.16 5.14
N GLY A 97 -11.26 -3.36 3.89
CA GLY A 97 -10.14 -4.23 3.51
C GLY A 97 -9.99 -4.33 2.00
N GLY A 98 -9.70 -3.23 1.33
CA GLY A 98 -9.61 -3.06 -0.13
C GLY A 98 -9.32 -4.32 -0.95
N LEU A 99 -10.32 -4.95 -1.51
CA LEU A 99 -10.38 -6.16 -2.33
C LEU A 99 -10.82 -7.44 -1.59
N GLU A 100 -11.53 -7.38 -0.49
CA GLU A 100 -12.09 -8.57 0.16
C GLU A 100 -13.38 -9.03 -0.54
N GLY A 101 -13.29 -10.19 -1.18
CA GLY A 101 -14.40 -10.95 -1.75
C GLY A 101 -14.38 -11.09 -3.28
N ALA A 102 -14.93 -12.22 -3.76
CA ALA A 102 -15.02 -12.51 -5.20
C ALA A 102 -15.84 -11.44 -5.95
N ASP A 103 -16.83 -10.83 -5.29
CA ASP A 103 -17.66 -9.79 -5.90
C ASP A 103 -16.89 -8.48 -6.12
N GLU A 104 -15.92 -8.16 -5.25
CA GLU A 104 -15.07 -6.97 -5.39
C GLU A 104 -14.10 -7.10 -6.57
N ALA A 105 -13.49 -8.27 -6.73
CA ALA A 105 -12.61 -8.56 -7.84
C ALA A 105 -13.35 -8.48 -9.20
N VAL A 106 -14.60 -8.97 -9.25
CA VAL A 106 -15.46 -8.84 -10.44
C VAL A 106 -15.80 -7.37 -10.71
N ARG A 107 -16.19 -6.60 -9.69
CA ARG A 107 -16.47 -5.16 -9.83
C ARG A 107 -15.25 -4.39 -10.33
N MET A 108 -14.07 -4.72 -9.83
CA MET A 108 -12.81 -4.13 -10.30
C MET A 108 -12.59 -4.39 -11.79
N ARG A 109 -12.75 -5.64 -12.24
CA ARG A 109 -12.65 -5.98 -13.66
C ARG A 109 -13.65 -5.17 -14.50
N GLU A 110 -14.92 -5.11 -14.09
CA GLU A 110 -15.96 -4.40 -14.82
C GLU A 110 -15.72 -2.90 -14.91
N ALA A 111 -15.14 -2.30 -13.88
CA ALA A 111 -14.77 -0.88 -13.86
C ALA A 111 -13.56 -0.57 -14.77
N VAL A 112 -12.60 -1.48 -14.86
CA VAL A 112 -11.33 -1.27 -15.61
C VAL A 112 -11.48 -1.71 -17.05
N ASP A 113 -11.74 -3.00 -17.28
CA ASP A 113 -11.98 -3.61 -18.60
C ASP A 113 -12.70 -4.95 -18.43
N PRO A 114 -14.01 -5.04 -18.72
CA PRO A 114 -14.78 -6.27 -18.60
C PRO A 114 -14.22 -7.46 -19.40
N ALA A 115 -13.46 -7.18 -20.47
CA ALA A 115 -12.86 -8.21 -21.31
C ALA A 115 -11.52 -8.74 -20.78
N ASN A 116 -10.96 -8.13 -19.71
CA ASN A 116 -9.66 -8.51 -19.16
C ASN A 116 -9.79 -9.31 -17.85
N PRO A 117 -9.76 -10.66 -17.91
CA PRO A 117 -9.88 -11.49 -16.70
C PRO A 117 -8.68 -11.36 -15.75
N ARG A 118 -7.52 -10.84 -16.21
CA ARG A 118 -6.34 -10.67 -15.36
C ARG A 118 -6.51 -9.58 -14.30
N VAL A 119 -7.40 -8.61 -14.53
CA VAL A 119 -7.77 -7.61 -13.51
C VAL A 119 -8.46 -8.28 -12.33
N GLU A 120 -9.40 -9.19 -12.58
CA GLU A 120 -10.06 -9.98 -11.53
C GLU A 120 -9.08 -10.94 -10.85
N GLU A 121 -8.25 -11.60 -11.65
CA GLU A 121 -7.28 -12.59 -11.16
C GLU A 121 -6.26 -11.97 -10.19
N ILE A 122 -5.69 -10.80 -10.53
CA ILE A 122 -4.74 -10.14 -9.61
C ILE A 122 -5.44 -9.70 -8.32
N ALA A 123 -6.65 -9.15 -8.41
CA ALA A 123 -7.42 -8.73 -7.24
C ALA A 123 -7.68 -9.92 -6.30
N ARG A 124 -8.12 -11.06 -6.85
CA ARG A 124 -8.36 -12.30 -6.11
C ARG A 124 -7.08 -12.83 -5.44
N LEU A 125 -5.98 -12.88 -6.17
CA LEU A 125 -4.69 -13.39 -5.66
C LEU A 125 -4.13 -12.50 -4.54
N LEU A 126 -4.26 -11.18 -4.65
CA LEU A 126 -3.89 -10.24 -3.58
C LEU A 126 -4.75 -10.46 -2.34
N ALA A 127 -6.07 -10.57 -2.48
CA ALA A 127 -6.98 -10.83 -1.36
C ALA A 127 -6.68 -12.17 -0.66
N GLU A 128 -6.43 -13.25 -1.42
CA GLU A 128 -6.07 -14.57 -0.86
C GLU A 128 -4.71 -14.59 -0.14
N SER A 129 -3.78 -13.74 -0.54
CA SER A 129 -2.44 -13.66 0.07
C SER A 129 -2.35 -12.67 1.22
N HIS A 130 -3.37 -11.82 1.38
CA HIS A 130 -3.37 -10.76 2.39
C HIS A 130 -3.38 -11.35 3.80
N PRO A 131 -2.53 -10.85 4.74
CA PRO A 131 -2.48 -11.39 6.09
C PRO A 131 -3.75 -11.02 6.87
N ALA A 132 -4.34 -12.01 7.54
CA ALA A 132 -5.51 -11.87 8.39
C ALA A 132 -5.13 -11.81 9.89
N GLY A 133 -6.05 -11.39 10.75
CA GLY A 133 -5.97 -11.52 12.20
C GLY A 133 -5.21 -10.43 12.95
N ARG A 134 -4.41 -9.60 12.27
CA ARG A 134 -3.66 -8.51 12.91
C ARG A 134 -3.92 -7.17 12.24
N ALA A 135 -4.26 -6.16 13.04
CA ALA A 135 -4.34 -4.79 12.52
C ALA A 135 -2.98 -4.35 11.97
N HIS A 136 -2.98 -3.72 10.79
CA HIS A 136 -1.77 -3.21 10.15
C HIS A 136 -2.07 -2.12 9.12
N GLU A 137 -1.05 -1.36 8.74
CA GLU A 137 -1.12 -0.43 7.61
C GLU A 137 -0.63 -1.16 6.35
N TYR A 138 -1.45 -1.13 5.30
CA TYR A 138 -1.16 -1.76 4.02
C TYR A 138 -0.70 -0.71 3.01
N LEU A 139 0.57 -0.77 2.59
CA LEU A 139 1.06 0.01 1.46
C LEU A 139 0.65 -0.65 0.16
N TRP A 140 -0.47 -0.19 -0.41
CA TRP A 140 -0.97 -0.75 -1.65
C TRP A 140 -0.14 -0.32 -2.86
N MET A 141 0.21 0.98 -2.96
CA MET A 141 1.02 1.49 -4.06
C MET A 141 1.96 2.60 -3.61
N VAL A 142 3.12 2.70 -4.23
CA VAL A 142 4.00 3.87 -4.17
C VAL A 142 4.52 4.18 -5.57
N GLY A 143 4.15 5.35 -6.10
CA GLY A 143 4.56 5.84 -7.41
C GLY A 143 5.52 7.02 -7.29
N VAL A 144 6.53 7.06 -8.17
CA VAL A 144 7.45 8.18 -8.33
C VAL A 144 7.57 8.46 -9.82
N ALA A 145 7.41 9.72 -10.21
CA ALA A 145 7.56 10.16 -11.59
C ALA A 145 8.86 9.63 -12.19
N PRO A 146 8.84 9.05 -13.40
CA PRO A 146 10.00 8.35 -13.98
C PRO A 146 11.31 9.16 -13.91
N GLU A 147 11.25 10.45 -14.21
CA GLU A 147 12.40 11.38 -14.20
C GLU A 147 12.94 11.71 -12.78
N ARG A 148 12.15 11.40 -11.73
CA ARG A 148 12.49 11.66 -10.32
C ARG A 148 12.84 10.39 -9.55
N GLN A 149 12.81 9.23 -10.23
CA GLN A 149 13.17 7.96 -9.61
C GLN A 149 14.65 7.95 -9.21
N GLY A 150 14.94 7.29 -8.07
CA GLY A 150 16.30 7.24 -7.53
C GLY A 150 16.65 8.40 -6.58
N GLU A 151 15.81 9.44 -6.47
CA GLU A 151 16.01 10.58 -5.57
C GLU A 151 15.56 10.31 -4.12
N GLY A 152 15.03 9.12 -3.84
CA GLY A 152 14.61 8.72 -2.48
C GLY A 152 13.20 9.16 -2.07
N LEU A 153 12.42 9.75 -2.99
CA LEU A 153 11.07 10.26 -2.73
C LEU A 153 10.12 9.18 -2.20
N GLY A 154 10.07 8.01 -2.87
CA GLY A 154 9.25 6.88 -2.42
C GLY A 154 9.63 6.42 -1.01
N GLY A 155 10.94 6.33 -0.72
CA GLY A 155 11.41 5.99 0.62
C GLY A 155 11.06 7.05 1.67
N ALA A 156 11.00 8.32 1.31
CA ALA A 156 10.57 9.40 2.21
C ALA A 156 9.08 9.30 2.54
N LEU A 157 8.22 9.07 1.52
CA LEU A 157 6.78 8.87 1.70
C LEU A 157 6.49 7.67 2.60
N ILE A 158 7.16 6.54 2.36
CA ILE A 158 6.96 5.33 3.17
C ILE A 158 7.38 5.59 4.62
N ARG A 159 8.58 6.16 4.87
CA ARG A 159 9.03 6.49 6.24
C ARG A 159 8.06 7.41 6.97
N HIS A 160 7.47 8.39 6.28
CA HIS A 160 6.48 9.29 6.88
C HIS A 160 5.31 8.54 7.55
N VAL A 161 4.84 7.45 6.95
CA VAL A 161 3.80 6.60 7.52
C VAL A 161 4.37 5.62 8.55
N LEU A 162 5.53 5.01 8.28
CA LEU A 162 6.17 4.06 9.21
C LEU A 162 6.50 4.70 10.57
N ASP A 163 6.89 5.98 10.59
CA ASP A 163 7.08 6.73 11.85
C ASP A 163 5.79 6.83 12.68
N ARG A 164 4.63 6.87 12.04
CA ARG A 164 3.32 6.79 12.73
C ARG A 164 3.01 5.37 13.19
N CYS A 165 3.32 4.38 12.36
CA CYS A 165 3.16 2.97 12.70
C CYS A 165 3.97 2.64 13.96
N ASP A 166 5.22 3.08 14.03
CA ASP A 166 6.11 2.87 15.18
C ASP A 166 5.53 3.49 16.46
N ARG A 167 5.06 4.74 16.38
CA ARG A 167 4.43 5.41 17.55
C ARG A 167 3.14 4.73 18.04
N LYS A 168 2.40 4.07 17.14
CA LYS A 168 1.14 3.38 17.44
C LYS A 168 1.30 1.91 17.75
N GLY A 169 2.50 1.34 17.60
CA GLY A 169 2.72 -0.10 17.72
C GLY A 169 2.05 -0.91 16.62
N LEU A 170 1.81 -0.31 15.43
CA LEU A 170 1.17 -0.95 14.29
C LEU A 170 2.21 -1.51 13.31
N PRO A 171 2.09 -2.76 12.89
CA PRO A 171 2.87 -3.30 11.78
C PRO A 171 2.46 -2.69 10.44
N ALA A 172 3.27 -2.95 9.42
CA ALA A 172 2.98 -2.58 8.05
C ALA A 172 3.20 -3.76 7.10
N TYR A 173 2.43 -3.81 6.01
CA TYR A 173 2.45 -4.86 5.01
C TYR A 173 2.49 -4.27 3.59
N LEU A 174 3.03 -5.02 2.64
CA LEU A 174 3.01 -4.73 1.21
C LEU A 174 3.34 -5.97 0.38
N GLU A 175 3.03 -5.95 -0.92
CA GLU A 175 3.55 -6.88 -1.92
C GLU A 175 4.49 -6.15 -2.89
N ALA A 176 5.77 -6.54 -2.89
CA ALA A 176 6.74 -5.98 -3.82
C ALA A 176 6.60 -6.63 -5.21
N SER A 177 6.46 -5.81 -6.26
CA SER A 177 6.29 -6.28 -7.64
C SER A 177 7.59 -6.67 -8.34
N SER A 178 8.75 -6.40 -7.74
CA SER A 178 10.06 -6.67 -8.33
C SER A 178 11.15 -6.91 -7.28
N THR A 179 12.21 -7.62 -7.66
CA THR A 179 13.41 -7.80 -6.82
C THR A 179 14.15 -6.47 -6.56
N ARG A 180 13.94 -5.45 -7.40
CA ARG A 180 14.49 -4.11 -7.17
C ARG A 180 13.76 -3.43 -6.02
N SER A 181 12.44 -3.52 -5.99
CA SER A 181 11.61 -2.90 -4.93
C SER A 181 11.78 -3.61 -3.60
N THR A 182 11.99 -4.96 -3.54
CA THR A 182 12.29 -5.65 -2.26
C THR A 182 13.48 -5.03 -1.53
N LYS A 183 14.56 -4.67 -2.26
CA LYS A 183 15.74 -4.03 -1.66
C LYS A 183 15.45 -2.65 -1.04
N LEU A 184 14.48 -1.90 -1.59
CA LEU A 184 14.02 -0.66 -0.99
C LEU A 184 13.29 -0.95 0.32
N TYR A 185 12.37 -1.90 0.31
CA TYR A 185 11.55 -2.24 1.47
C TYR A 185 12.36 -2.88 2.59
N GLU A 186 13.36 -3.73 2.26
CA GLU A 186 14.32 -4.26 3.23
C GLU A 186 15.06 -3.15 3.99
N ARG A 187 15.50 -2.10 3.29
CA ARG A 187 16.15 -0.92 3.94
C ARG A 187 15.19 -0.12 4.82
N LEU A 188 13.90 -0.30 4.65
CA LEU A 188 12.85 0.31 5.48
C LEU A 188 12.35 -0.61 6.61
N GLY A 189 13.00 -1.77 6.78
CA GLY A 189 12.72 -2.72 7.86
C GLY A 189 11.67 -3.77 7.54
N PHE A 190 11.20 -3.86 6.29
CA PHE A 190 10.32 -4.95 5.87
C PHE A 190 11.11 -6.24 5.67
N THR A 191 10.51 -7.36 6.01
CA THR A 191 11.04 -8.71 5.81
C THR A 191 10.10 -9.52 4.93
N PHE A 192 10.67 -10.35 4.06
CA PHE A 192 9.88 -11.26 3.24
C PHE A 192 9.15 -12.29 4.11
N THR A 193 7.88 -12.53 3.83
CA THR A 193 7.03 -13.43 4.65
C THR A 193 7.28 -14.92 4.41
N GLY A 194 8.13 -15.27 3.44
CA GLY A 194 8.54 -16.65 3.15
C GLY A 194 7.74 -17.34 2.03
N ARG A 195 6.64 -16.74 1.57
CA ARG A 195 5.84 -17.26 0.45
C ARG A 195 5.63 -16.17 -0.60
N THR A 196 5.97 -16.46 -1.85
CA THR A 196 5.70 -15.58 -2.99
C THR A 196 4.27 -15.73 -3.49
N LEU A 197 3.76 -14.67 -4.11
CA LEU A 197 2.56 -14.69 -4.92
C LEU A 197 2.99 -14.82 -6.38
N ASP A 198 2.74 -15.99 -6.99
CA ASP A 198 3.13 -16.28 -8.35
C ASP A 198 1.92 -16.06 -9.27
N LEU A 199 2.01 -15.08 -10.19
CA LEU A 199 0.96 -14.85 -11.17
C LEU A 199 0.99 -15.94 -12.26
N PRO A 200 -0.16 -16.46 -12.71
CA PRO A 200 -0.21 -17.50 -13.75
C PRO A 200 0.51 -17.06 -15.03
N ASP A 201 1.51 -17.81 -15.46
CA ASP A 201 2.35 -17.47 -16.63
C ASP A 201 2.91 -16.03 -16.59
N GLY A 202 3.13 -15.49 -15.38
CA GLY A 202 3.47 -14.11 -15.14
C GLY A 202 4.62 -13.89 -14.15
N PRO A 203 4.81 -12.64 -13.71
CA PRO A 203 5.82 -12.31 -12.74
C PRO A 203 5.44 -12.84 -11.36
N ARG A 204 6.41 -12.77 -10.48
CA ARG A 204 6.28 -13.08 -9.06
C ARG A 204 6.21 -11.81 -8.26
N MET A 205 5.43 -11.81 -7.17
CA MET A 205 5.43 -10.75 -6.16
C MET A 205 5.93 -11.30 -4.82
N TRP A 206 6.42 -10.41 -3.98
CA TRP A 206 6.99 -10.73 -2.68
C TRP A 206 6.20 -10.05 -1.57
N PRO A 207 5.30 -10.76 -0.87
CA PRO A 207 4.67 -10.26 0.34
C PRO A 207 5.71 -9.98 1.41
N MET A 208 5.68 -8.78 2.00
CA MET A 208 6.66 -8.33 2.98
C MET A 208 5.95 -7.69 4.18
N TRP A 209 6.48 -7.97 5.36
CA TRP A 209 5.94 -7.51 6.64
C TRP A 209 6.98 -6.73 7.42
N ARG A 210 6.55 -5.70 8.12
CA ARG A 210 7.37 -4.91 9.03
C ARG A 210 6.71 -4.81 10.39
N GLU A 211 7.41 -5.26 11.44
CA GLU A 211 6.99 -4.98 12.82
C GLU A 211 7.33 -3.53 13.18
N PRO A 212 6.51 -2.88 14.05
CA PRO A 212 6.83 -1.55 14.52
C PRO A 212 8.14 -1.55 15.31
N LEU A 213 8.93 -0.51 15.16
CA LEU A 213 10.11 -0.30 15.99
C LEU A 213 9.59 0.16 17.36
N THR A 214 9.66 -0.72 18.36
CA THR A 214 9.42 -0.32 19.75
C THR A 214 10.70 0.31 20.29
N ASP A 215 10.60 1.52 20.84
CA ASP A 215 11.68 2.03 21.70
C ASP A 215 11.98 0.96 22.76
N PRO A 216 13.25 0.59 22.99
CA PRO A 216 13.58 -0.30 24.10
C PRO A 216 13.01 0.33 25.36
N ALA A 217 12.14 -0.41 26.07
CA ALA A 217 11.61 0.03 27.35
C ALA A 217 12.77 0.58 28.18
N PRO A 218 12.62 1.74 28.84
CA PRO A 218 13.68 2.28 29.68
C PRO A 218 14.10 1.17 30.67
N THR A 219 15.34 0.73 30.51
CA THR A 219 15.93 -0.27 31.45
C THR A 219 15.73 0.26 32.85
N ALA A 220 14.91 -0.44 33.61
CA ALA A 220 14.74 -0.20 35.04
C ALA A 220 16.05 -0.62 35.76
N ASP A 221 17.10 0.18 35.56
CA ASP A 221 18.33 0.07 36.29
C ASP A 221 18.72 1.45 36.82
N ALA A 222 18.49 1.63 38.09
CA ALA A 222 19.25 2.42 39.09
C ALA A 222 18.42 2.70 40.34
N ALA A 223 17.82 1.68 40.91
CA ALA A 223 17.63 1.73 42.38
C ALA A 223 18.96 1.39 43.05
N ARG A 224 19.90 2.34 43.07
CA ARG A 224 21.04 2.30 44.01
C ARG A 224 20.48 2.52 45.41
N PRO A 225 20.61 1.56 46.35
CA PRO A 225 20.33 1.84 47.75
C PRO A 225 21.39 2.81 48.26
N LEU A 226 20.94 3.98 48.71
CA LEU A 226 21.78 4.83 49.60
C LEU A 226 21.96 4.06 50.88
N GLY A 227 23.12 3.44 51.02
CA GLY A 227 23.59 2.85 52.27
C GLY A 227 23.86 3.94 53.28
N SER A 228 23.51 3.60 54.48
CA SER A 228 23.66 4.25 55.80
C SER A 228 25.04 4.82 56.08
#